data_711f92960659ed8abe99aed299118642
#
_entry.id   711f92960659ed8abe99aed299118642
#
_cell.length_a   1.000
_cell.length_b   1.000
_cell.length_c   1.000
_cell.angle_alpha   90.00
_cell.angle_beta   90.00
_cell.angle_gamma   90.00
#
_symmetry.space_group_name_H-M   'P 1'
#
loop_
_entity.id
_entity.type
_entity.pdbx_description
1 polymer ?
#
loop_
_entity_poly.entity_id
_entity_poly.type
_entity_poly.pdbx_seq_one_letter_code
_entity_poly.pdbx_strand_id
1 'polypeptide(L)'
;MLRLVASRLAQMAATLLAVSALVWLVMGLMPGDPADLAMMADPALTAADIERLRAAHGLDRPLHERYLAWLAAVLRGEFGFSRLYAVPAARVLWPALGSTLVLLGASLALAAGVGTALGVLAAARPRWAPAVDALAVLAQSVPGFWLGILLVILFAVTLGWLPAGGAPDGPGLLEALRFLALPVATLATVNLAAYARHAMAATRSVLREPYIRTARMKGLPERAVVWRHAFPNAAVPVLTVAALDAGALVSGALIAETIFARPGMGKLIYDAVMGNDYNLALLALLLASAVTMLATLAADLGQRLIDPRLRS
;
A
#
# COMPACT_ATOMS: atom_id res chain seq x y z
N MET A 1 -13.33 -14.46 18.85
CA MET A 1 -12.69 -13.16 18.60
C MET A 1 -11.36 -12.99 19.29
N LEU A 2 -11.28 -13.04 20.65
CA LEU A 2 -10.01 -12.82 21.38
C LEU A 2 -8.89 -13.79 20.96
N ARG A 3 -9.18 -15.08 20.85
CA ARG A 3 -8.22 -16.10 20.39
C ARG A 3 -7.71 -15.83 18.97
N LEU A 4 -8.57 -15.36 18.08
CA LEU A 4 -8.16 -15.00 16.71
C LEU A 4 -7.20 -13.80 16.73
N VAL A 5 -7.56 -12.74 17.42
CA VAL A 5 -6.71 -11.54 17.52
C VAL A 5 -5.35 -11.92 18.14
N ALA A 6 -5.35 -12.71 19.22
CA ALA A 6 -4.12 -13.16 19.86
C ALA A 6 -3.25 -14.01 18.90
N SER A 7 -3.85 -14.97 18.19
CA SER A 7 -3.10 -15.80 17.23
C SER A 7 -2.56 -14.98 16.05
N ARG A 8 -3.33 -14.01 15.54
CA ARG A 8 -2.87 -13.11 14.46
C ARG A 8 -1.72 -12.21 14.94
N LEU A 9 -1.84 -11.63 16.14
CA LEU A 9 -0.75 -10.82 16.71
C LEU A 9 0.52 -11.64 16.94
N ALA A 10 0.39 -12.88 17.41
CA ALA A 10 1.53 -13.78 17.57
C ALA A 10 2.17 -14.12 16.20
N GLN A 11 1.35 -14.39 15.17
CA GLN A 11 1.84 -14.60 13.80
C GLN A 11 2.54 -13.35 13.26
N MET A 12 1.97 -12.15 13.47
CA MET A 12 2.59 -10.88 13.07
C MET A 12 3.95 -10.71 13.74
N ALA A 13 4.03 -10.89 15.05
CA ALA A 13 5.29 -10.77 15.80
C ALA A 13 6.34 -11.76 15.28
N ALA A 14 5.97 -13.03 15.09
CA ALA A 14 6.86 -14.04 14.56
C ALA A 14 7.34 -13.71 13.14
N THR A 15 6.44 -13.25 12.27
CA THR A 15 6.80 -12.87 10.89
C THR A 15 7.72 -11.64 10.87
N LEU A 16 7.41 -10.60 11.66
CA LEU A 16 8.26 -9.40 11.74
C LEU A 16 9.65 -9.72 12.29
N LEU A 17 9.76 -10.59 13.29
CA LEU A 17 11.04 -11.07 13.79
C LEU A 17 11.80 -11.86 12.72
N ALA A 18 11.14 -12.77 12.02
CA ALA A 18 11.78 -13.54 10.96
C ALA A 18 12.25 -12.65 9.80
N VAL A 19 11.42 -11.71 9.35
CA VAL A 19 11.76 -10.74 8.29
C VAL A 19 12.91 -9.85 8.73
N SER A 20 12.87 -9.31 9.96
CA SER A 20 13.96 -8.45 10.46
C SER A 20 15.29 -9.20 10.55
N ALA A 21 15.28 -10.44 11.05
CA ALA A 21 16.48 -11.27 11.13
C ALA A 21 17.02 -11.62 9.74
N LEU A 22 16.14 -11.98 8.80
CA LEU A 22 16.53 -12.30 7.42
C LEU A 22 17.15 -11.09 6.72
N VAL A 23 16.47 -9.92 6.78
CA VAL A 23 16.96 -8.69 6.15
C VAL A 23 18.25 -8.24 6.78
N TRP A 24 18.38 -8.32 8.11
CA TRP A 24 19.61 -8.03 8.82
C TRP A 24 20.77 -8.92 8.37
N LEU A 25 20.52 -10.23 8.22
CA LEU A 25 21.50 -11.19 7.73
C LEU A 25 21.93 -10.85 6.29
N VAL A 26 20.98 -10.61 5.39
CA VAL A 26 21.25 -10.25 3.99
C VAL A 26 22.07 -8.95 3.91
N MET A 27 21.67 -7.93 4.67
CA MET A 27 22.41 -6.65 4.73
C MET A 27 23.81 -6.82 5.32
N GLY A 28 23.97 -7.70 6.31
CA GLY A 28 25.30 -8.02 6.87
C GLY A 28 26.24 -8.73 5.91
N LEU A 29 25.72 -9.34 4.83
CA LEU A 29 26.50 -9.98 3.77
C LEU A 29 26.77 -9.05 2.59
N MET A 30 26.14 -7.87 2.54
CA MET A 30 26.37 -6.89 1.46
C MET A 30 27.75 -6.23 1.65
N PRO A 31 28.52 -6.06 0.56
CA PRO A 31 29.78 -5.30 0.61
C PRO A 31 29.47 -3.81 0.85
N GLY A 32 30.29 -3.14 1.65
CA GLY A 32 30.14 -1.70 1.93
C GLY A 32 29.82 -1.40 3.38
N ASP A 33 30.70 -1.82 4.28
CA ASP A 33 30.75 -1.36 5.67
C ASP A 33 30.77 0.18 5.72
N PRO A 34 30.05 0.85 6.64
CA PRO A 34 30.15 2.30 6.85
C PRO A 34 31.59 2.82 6.96
N ALA A 35 32.48 2.00 7.50
CA ALA A 35 33.91 2.34 7.58
C ALA A 35 34.60 2.28 6.20
N ASP A 36 34.24 1.33 5.33
CA ASP A 36 34.77 1.23 3.97
C ASP A 36 34.30 2.42 3.11
N LEU A 37 33.06 2.87 3.32
CA LEU A 37 32.52 4.05 2.64
C LEU A 37 33.17 5.35 3.14
N ALA A 38 33.52 5.44 4.43
CA ALA A 38 34.29 6.57 4.97
C ALA A 38 35.70 6.63 4.35
N MET A 39 36.34 5.47 4.16
CA MET A 39 37.64 5.38 3.49
C MET A 39 37.56 5.78 2.01
N MET A 40 36.50 5.47 1.32
CA MET A 40 36.28 5.93 -0.06
C MET A 40 36.03 7.44 -0.14
N ALA A 41 35.38 8.02 0.88
CA ALA A 41 35.09 9.44 0.93
C ALA A 41 36.32 10.30 1.34
N ASP A 42 37.16 9.77 2.18
CA ASP A 42 38.40 10.44 2.64
C ASP A 42 39.59 9.48 2.61
N PRO A 43 40.37 9.50 1.52
CA PRO A 43 41.58 8.67 1.39
C PRO A 43 42.70 8.98 2.41
N ALA A 44 42.58 10.08 3.18
CA ALA A 44 43.54 10.43 4.22
C ALA A 44 43.33 9.66 5.54
N LEU A 45 42.23 8.93 5.67
CA LEU A 45 41.97 8.10 6.86
C LEU A 45 42.96 6.96 6.96
N THR A 46 43.56 6.84 8.14
CA THR A 46 44.51 5.75 8.43
C THR A 46 43.77 4.47 8.82
N ALA A 47 44.45 3.32 8.72
CA ALA A 47 43.90 2.05 9.19
C ALA A 47 43.43 2.10 10.67
N ALA A 48 44.15 2.85 11.50
CA ALA A 48 43.78 3.06 12.90
C ALA A 48 42.49 3.89 13.09
N ASP A 49 42.24 4.85 12.21
CA ASP A 49 40.99 5.64 12.24
C ASP A 49 39.81 4.80 11.80
N ILE A 50 40.00 3.93 10.82
CA ILE A 50 38.98 2.98 10.36
C ILE A 50 38.62 1.99 11.46
N GLU A 51 39.63 1.45 12.18
CA GLU A 51 39.41 0.53 13.31
C GLU A 51 38.63 1.24 14.44
N ARG A 52 38.98 2.48 14.74
CA ARG A 52 38.23 3.31 15.72
C ARG A 52 36.78 3.57 15.26
N LEU A 53 36.59 3.84 13.98
CA LEU A 53 35.25 4.05 13.40
C LEU A 53 34.39 2.78 13.50
N ARG A 54 34.99 1.62 13.20
CA ARG A 54 34.36 0.32 13.35
C ARG A 54 33.97 0.04 14.79
N ALA A 55 34.89 0.25 15.73
CA ALA A 55 34.61 0.08 17.15
C ALA A 55 33.53 1.05 17.67
N ALA A 56 33.58 2.33 17.24
CA ALA A 56 32.60 3.34 17.63
C ALA A 56 31.18 3.00 17.14
N HIS A 57 31.05 2.33 16.00
CA HIS A 57 29.77 1.86 15.46
C HIS A 57 29.44 0.41 15.88
N GLY A 58 30.26 -0.21 16.74
CA GLY A 58 30.07 -1.58 17.22
C GLY A 58 30.13 -2.63 16.09
N LEU A 59 30.82 -2.32 14.99
CA LEU A 59 30.96 -3.19 13.82
C LEU A 59 31.94 -4.36 14.08
N ASP A 60 32.73 -4.25 15.14
CA ASP A 60 33.65 -5.26 15.68
C ASP A 60 32.90 -6.41 16.39
N ARG A 61 31.60 -6.20 16.76
CA ARG A 61 30.82 -7.21 17.46
C ARG A 61 30.22 -8.23 16.49
N PRO A 62 29.97 -9.49 16.94
CA PRO A 62 29.30 -10.50 16.16
C PRO A 62 27.93 -10.02 15.66
N LEU A 63 27.53 -10.44 14.43
CA LEU A 63 26.32 -9.99 13.75
C LEU A 63 25.04 -10.18 14.59
N HIS A 64 24.96 -11.28 15.34
CA HIS A 64 23.81 -11.57 16.19
C HIS A 64 23.71 -10.63 17.42
N GLU A 65 24.82 -10.21 18.00
CA GLU A 65 24.83 -9.24 19.12
C GLU A 65 24.37 -7.86 18.62
N ARG A 66 24.85 -7.46 17.45
CA ARG A 66 24.44 -6.22 16.79
C ARG A 66 22.95 -6.22 16.47
N TYR A 67 22.41 -7.36 15.97
CA TYR A 67 20.98 -7.52 15.73
C TYR A 67 20.16 -7.37 17.00
N LEU A 68 20.53 -8.06 18.07
CA LEU A 68 19.79 -8.01 19.35
C LEU A 68 19.82 -6.61 19.96
N ALA A 69 20.98 -5.93 19.89
CA ALA A 69 21.10 -4.54 20.35
C ALA A 69 20.22 -3.59 19.54
N TRP A 70 20.21 -3.73 18.21
CA TRP A 70 19.33 -2.96 17.32
C TRP A 70 17.85 -3.24 17.60
N LEU A 71 17.47 -4.51 17.72
CA LEU A 71 16.09 -4.89 18.01
C LEU A 71 15.62 -4.32 19.36
N ALA A 72 16.47 -4.40 20.39
CA ALA A 72 16.17 -3.81 21.69
C ALA A 72 16.02 -2.28 21.62
N ALA A 73 16.82 -1.58 20.83
CA ALA A 73 16.70 -0.15 20.59
C ALA A 73 15.36 0.19 19.89
N VAL A 74 15.03 -0.53 18.82
CA VAL A 74 13.76 -0.34 18.09
C VAL A 74 12.54 -0.56 18.99
N LEU A 75 12.57 -1.59 19.86
CA LEU A 75 11.49 -1.85 20.81
C LEU A 75 11.34 -0.75 21.88
N ARG A 76 12.41 0.01 22.14
CA ARG A 76 12.35 1.21 23.02
C ARG A 76 11.93 2.49 22.26
N GLY A 77 11.71 2.40 20.93
CA GLY A 77 11.39 3.56 20.08
C GLY A 77 12.61 4.36 19.62
N GLU A 78 13.81 3.81 19.79
CA GLU A 78 15.08 4.39 19.36
C GLU A 78 15.38 3.92 17.94
N PHE A 79 14.87 4.66 16.93
CA PHE A 79 15.01 4.28 15.51
C PHE A 79 16.36 4.69 14.91
N GLY A 80 17.24 5.31 15.70
CA GLY A 80 18.55 5.75 15.22
C GLY A 80 18.47 6.86 14.18
N PHE A 81 19.50 6.95 13.36
CA PHE A 81 19.74 8.03 12.43
C PHE A 81 19.82 7.51 10.99
N SER A 82 19.23 8.26 10.05
CA SER A 82 19.36 7.98 8.63
C SER A 82 20.66 8.61 8.12
N ARG A 83 21.49 7.80 7.50
CA ARG A 83 22.73 8.26 6.88
C ARG A 83 22.44 9.03 5.59
N LEU A 84 21.48 8.55 4.79
CA LEU A 84 21.12 9.13 3.49
C LEU A 84 20.57 10.56 3.64
N TYR A 85 19.71 10.77 4.63
CA TYR A 85 19.03 12.06 4.86
C TYR A 85 19.69 12.91 5.95
N ALA A 86 20.70 12.39 6.68
CA ALA A 86 21.38 13.06 7.78
C ALA A 86 20.43 13.61 8.87
N VAL A 87 19.37 12.86 9.19
CA VAL A 87 18.36 13.21 10.20
C VAL A 87 17.94 11.94 10.99
N PRO A 88 17.29 12.09 12.16
CA PRO A 88 16.68 10.95 12.85
C PRO A 88 15.72 10.19 11.93
N ALA A 89 15.84 8.86 11.87
CA ALA A 89 15.06 8.02 10.95
C ALA A 89 13.54 8.22 11.08
N ALA A 90 13.05 8.45 12.30
CA ALA A 90 11.65 8.74 12.56
C ALA A 90 11.11 9.97 11.80
N ARG A 91 11.94 10.98 11.56
CA ARG A 91 11.53 12.18 10.81
C ARG A 91 11.23 11.92 9.34
N VAL A 92 11.76 10.84 8.80
CA VAL A 92 11.54 10.45 7.40
C VAL A 92 10.47 9.35 7.31
N LEU A 93 10.46 8.41 8.25
CA LEU A 93 9.54 7.26 8.27
C LEU A 93 8.06 7.67 8.38
N TRP A 94 7.72 8.52 9.35
CA TRP A 94 6.31 8.85 9.60
C TRP A 94 5.66 9.67 8.49
N PRO A 95 6.30 10.71 7.91
CA PRO A 95 5.76 11.40 6.74
C PRO A 95 5.60 10.48 5.52
N ALA A 96 6.59 9.61 5.26
CA ALA A 96 6.53 8.65 4.18
C ALA A 96 5.37 7.66 4.34
N LEU A 97 5.16 7.13 5.55
CA LEU A 97 4.02 6.29 5.87
C LEU A 97 2.70 7.02 5.62
N GLY A 98 2.55 8.24 6.13
CA GLY A 98 1.36 9.06 5.92
C GLY A 98 1.07 9.28 4.43
N SER A 99 2.10 9.59 3.65
CA SER A 99 2.01 9.77 2.19
C SER A 99 1.49 8.51 1.48
N THR A 100 2.04 7.34 1.83
CA THR A 100 1.59 6.04 1.28
C THR A 100 0.16 5.73 1.69
N LEU A 101 -0.21 5.91 2.96
CA LEU A 101 -1.57 5.63 3.42
C LEU A 101 -2.62 6.51 2.73
N VAL A 102 -2.32 7.79 2.49
CA VAL A 102 -3.19 8.69 1.74
C VAL A 102 -3.33 8.23 0.29
N LEU A 103 -2.22 7.88 -0.37
CA LEU A 103 -2.23 7.37 -1.74
C LEU A 103 -3.07 6.10 -1.87
N LEU A 104 -2.82 5.12 -1.01
CA LEU A 104 -3.51 3.82 -1.04
C LEU A 104 -4.99 3.97 -0.67
N GLY A 105 -5.30 4.74 0.37
CA GLY A 105 -6.68 5.01 0.79
C GLY A 105 -7.49 5.70 -0.30
N ALA A 106 -6.93 6.72 -0.95
CA ALA A 106 -7.59 7.40 -2.06
C ALA A 106 -7.79 6.48 -3.27
N SER A 107 -6.77 5.67 -3.61
CA SER A 107 -6.83 4.72 -4.73
C SER A 107 -7.88 3.63 -4.47
N LEU A 108 -7.92 3.07 -3.26
CA LEU A 108 -8.91 2.07 -2.86
C LEU A 108 -10.33 2.64 -2.87
N ALA A 109 -10.51 3.83 -2.30
CA ALA A 109 -11.80 4.50 -2.27
C ALA A 109 -12.33 4.79 -3.68
N LEU A 110 -11.47 5.26 -4.58
CA LEU A 110 -11.82 5.51 -5.97
C LEU A 110 -12.15 4.21 -6.71
N ALA A 111 -11.28 3.20 -6.62
CA ALA A 111 -11.46 1.92 -7.28
C ALA A 111 -12.72 1.19 -6.80
N ALA A 112 -12.88 1.05 -5.49
CA ALA A 112 -14.03 0.39 -4.90
C ALA A 112 -15.33 1.17 -5.15
N GLY A 113 -15.32 2.51 -4.98
CA GLY A 113 -16.50 3.34 -5.17
C GLY A 113 -16.96 3.37 -6.63
N VAL A 114 -16.09 3.78 -7.55
CA VAL A 114 -16.43 3.88 -8.97
C VAL A 114 -16.65 2.49 -9.58
N GLY A 115 -15.76 1.53 -9.30
CA GLY A 115 -15.91 0.17 -9.80
C GLY A 115 -17.22 -0.48 -9.36
N THR A 116 -17.56 -0.37 -8.08
CA THR A 116 -18.85 -0.88 -7.56
C THR A 116 -20.03 -0.20 -8.24
N ALA A 117 -20.02 1.12 -8.37
CA ALA A 117 -21.10 1.86 -9.03
C ALA A 117 -21.29 1.41 -10.48
N LEU A 118 -20.20 1.25 -11.24
CA LEU A 118 -20.23 0.74 -12.62
C LEU A 118 -20.78 -0.68 -12.69
N GLY A 119 -20.33 -1.56 -11.81
CA GLY A 119 -20.81 -2.95 -11.73
C GLY A 119 -22.31 -3.05 -11.41
N VAL A 120 -22.80 -2.30 -10.42
CA VAL A 120 -24.20 -2.23 -10.07
C VAL A 120 -25.05 -1.70 -11.23
N LEU A 121 -24.59 -0.64 -11.90
CA LEU A 121 -25.29 -0.08 -13.07
C LEU A 121 -25.33 -1.07 -14.24
N ALA A 122 -24.24 -1.81 -14.50
CA ALA A 122 -24.19 -2.84 -15.53
C ALA A 122 -25.07 -4.06 -15.19
N ALA A 123 -25.22 -4.40 -13.92
CA ALA A 123 -26.14 -5.44 -13.48
C ALA A 123 -27.61 -5.03 -13.68
N ALA A 124 -27.94 -3.78 -13.34
CA ALA A 124 -29.30 -3.22 -13.48
C ALA A 124 -29.67 -2.95 -14.95
N ARG A 125 -28.68 -2.71 -15.81
CA ARG A 125 -28.88 -2.42 -17.25
C ARG A 125 -27.97 -3.32 -18.09
N PRO A 126 -28.40 -4.52 -18.49
CA PRO A 126 -27.58 -5.52 -19.17
C PRO A 126 -26.85 -5.04 -20.42
N ARG A 127 -27.37 -4.02 -21.09
CA ARG A 127 -26.70 -3.37 -22.25
C ARG A 127 -25.33 -2.78 -21.94
N TRP A 128 -25.06 -2.42 -20.69
CA TRP A 128 -23.76 -1.85 -20.27
C TRP A 128 -22.75 -2.92 -19.85
N ALA A 129 -23.19 -4.17 -19.68
CA ALA A 129 -22.31 -5.25 -19.23
C ALA A 129 -21.12 -5.50 -20.17
N PRO A 130 -21.30 -5.55 -21.50
CA PRO A 130 -20.15 -5.74 -22.40
C PRO A 130 -19.12 -4.61 -22.30
N ALA A 131 -19.57 -3.38 -22.06
CA ALA A 131 -18.65 -2.24 -21.89
C ALA A 131 -17.86 -2.34 -20.59
N VAL A 132 -18.48 -2.77 -19.48
CA VAL A 132 -17.78 -2.99 -18.21
C VAL A 132 -16.82 -4.17 -18.33
N ASP A 133 -17.20 -5.26 -19.00
CA ASP A 133 -16.32 -6.40 -19.24
C ASP A 133 -15.11 -6.00 -20.12
N ALA A 134 -15.34 -5.22 -21.19
CA ALA A 134 -14.28 -4.71 -22.05
C ALA A 134 -13.32 -3.78 -21.28
N LEU A 135 -13.86 -2.85 -20.48
CA LEU A 135 -13.05 -1.99 -19.61
C LEU A 135 -12.20 -2.82 -18.63
N ALA A 136 -12.79 -3.88 -18.08
CA ALA A 136 -12.09 -4.77 -17.16
C ALA A 136 -10.93 -5.51 -17.84
N VAL A 137 -11.14 -6.00 -19.06
CA VAL A 137 -10.09 -6.66 -19.84
C VAL A 137 -8.98 -5.67 -20.17
N LEU A 138 -9.32 -4.48 -20.67
CA LEU A 138 -8.34 -3.43 -20.99
C LEU A 138 -7.52 -3.02 -19.77
N ALA A 139 -8.17 -2.75 -18.65
CA ALA A 139 -7.48 -2.33 -17.44
C ALA A 139 -6.51 -3.39 -16.88
N GLN A 140 -6.83 -4.68 -17.03
CA GLN A 140 -5.97 -5.78 -16.60
C GLN A 140 -4.87 -6.15 -17.62
N SER A 141 -5.04 -5.77 -18.88
CA SER A 141 -4.06 -6.04 -19.93
C SER A 141 -2.90 -5.05 -19.95
N VAL A 142 -3.08 -3.88 -19.34
CA VAL A 142 -2.09 -2.81 -19.30
C VAL A 142 -1.30 -2.89 -18.02
N PRO A 143 0.04 -3.03 -18.07
CA PRO A 143 0.86 -2.96 -16.85
C PRO A 143 0.68 -1.61 -16.15
N GLY A 144 0.44 -1.64 -14.82
CA GLY A 144 0.15 -0.43 -14.06
C GLY A 144 1.24 0.65 -14.17
N PHE A 145 2.52 0.25 -14.18
CA PHE A 145 3.62 1.18 -14.35
C PHE A 145 3.60 1.87 -15.73
N TRP A 146 3.26 1.13 -16.79
CA TRP A 146 3.17 1.66 -18.13
C TRP A 146 1.99 2.65 -18.26
N LEU A 147 0.85 2.32 -17.66
CA LEU A 147 -0.27 3.25 -17.55
C LEU A 147 0.14 4.55 -16.87
N GLY A 148 0.88 4.45 -15.74
CA GLY A 148 1.39 5.62 -15.03
C GLY A 148 2.23 6.53 -15.92
N ILE A 149 3.16 5.95 -16.68
CA ILE A 149 4.00 6.69 -17.63
C ILE A 149 3.15 7.36 -18.72
N LEU A 150 2.17 6.66 -19.29
CA LEU A 150 1.28 7.23 -20.30
C LEU A 150 0.45 8.40 -19.76
N LEU A 151 -0.04 8.28 -18.53
CA LEU A 151 -0.77 9.36 -17.87
C LEU A 151 0.12 10.58 -17.63
N VAL A 152 1.38 10.39 -17.25
CA VAL A 152 2.36 11.50 -17.13
C VAL A 152 2.57 12.17 -18.48
N ILE A 153 2.84 11.40 -19.54
CA ILE A 153 3.05 11.94 -20.89
C ILE A 153 1.83 12.74 -21.35
N LEU A 154 0.63 12.20 -21.17
CA LEU A 154 -0.59 12.85 -21.62
C LEU A 154 -0.93 14.09 -20.78
N PHE A 155 -1.08 13.93 -19.46
CA PHE A 155 -1.66 14.97 -18.60
C PHE A 155 -0.64 15.97 -18.06
N ALA A 156 0.62 15.56 -17.88
CA ALA A 156 1.64 16.46 -17.36
C ALA A 156 2.47 17.09 -18.49
N VAL A 157 2.95 16.30 -19.45
CA VAL A 157 3.86 16.79 -20.49
C VAL A 157 3.08 17.44 -21.65
N THR A 158 2.07 16.73 -22.21
CA THR A 158 1.37 17.19 -23.42
C THR A 158 0.32 18.24 -23.11
N LEU A 159 -0.55 18.01 -22.13
CA LEU A 159 -1.65 18.90 -21.77
C LEU A 159 -1.28 19.96 -20.71
N GLY A 160 -0.27 19.72 -19.89
CA GLY A 160 0.13 20.60 -18.82
C GLY A 160 -0.92 20.80 -17.71
N TRP A 161 -1.87 19.87 -17.58
CA TRP A 161 -2.98 20.01 -16.63
C TRP A 161 -2.62 19.63 -15.20
N LEU A 162 -1.78 18.60 -15.05
CA LEU A 162 -1.43 17.99 -13.77
C LEU A 162 0.10 17.91 -13.62
N PRO A 163 0.62 17.92 -12.38
CA PRO A 163 2.05 17.73 -12.16
C PRO A 163 2.48 16.29 -12.51
N ALA A 164 3.69 16.14 -13.03
CA ALA A 164 4.25 14.83 -13.39
C ALA A 164 4.50 13.95 -12.14
N GLY A 165 4.78 14.56 -10.98
CA GLY A 165 5.09 13.87 -9.74
C GLY A 165 5.60 14.81 -8.66
N GLY A 166 6.05 14.26 -7.54
CA GLY A 166 6.51 15.01 -6.37
C GLY A 166 5.46 15.13 -5.28
N ALA A 167 5.59 16.18 -4.47
CA ALA A 167 4.68 16.55 -3.40
C ALA A 167 4.39 18.06 -3.47
N PRO A 168 3.25 18.53 -2.96
CA PRO A 168 2.96 19.95 -2.92
C PRO A 168 3.91 20.69 -1.98
N ASP A 169 4.30 21.92 -2.35
CA ASP A 169 5.17 22.77 -1.54
C ASP A 169 4.43 23.46 -0.37
N GLY A 170 3.10 23.43 -0.37
CA GLY A 170 2.27 24.11 0.62
C GLY A 170 1.05 23.28 1.09
N PRO A 171 0.32 23.80 2.11
CA PRO A 171 -0.80 23.09 2.74
C PRO A 171 -2.11 23.13 1.93
N GLY A 172 -2.08 23.52 0.64
CA GLY A 172 -3.26 23.66 -0.19
C GLY A 172 -3.91 22.33 -0.55
N LEU A 173 -5.18 22.12 -0.16
CA LEU A 173 -5.92 20.89 -0.49
C LEU A 173 -6.02 20.65 -2.00
N LEU A 174 -6.29 21.71 -2.79
CA LEU A 174 -6.40 21.60 -4.24
C LEU A 174 -5.07 21.17 -4.86
N GLU A 175 -3.98 21.72 -4.39
CA GLU A 175 -2.65 21.37 -4.84
C GLU A 175 -2.31 19.93 -4.47
N ALA A 176 -2.58 19.50 -3.23
CA ALA A 176 -2.42 18.11 -2.80
C ALA A 176 -3.22 17.13 -3.68
N LEU A 177 -4.45 17.48 -4.04
CA LEU A 177 -5.28 16.67 -4.95
C LEU A 177 -4.71 16.61 -6.36
N ARG A 178 -4.11 17.68 -6.88
CA ARG A 178 -3.46 17.67 -8.20
C ARG A 178 -2.26 16.72 -8.23
N PHE A 179 -1.42 16.72 -7.19
CA PHE A 179 -0.28 15.79 -7.08
C PHE A 179 -0.71 14.33 -6.85
N LEU A 180 -1.90 14.11 -6.27
CA LEU A 180 -2.46 12.77 -6.07
C LEU A 180 -3.18 12.23 -7.31
N ALA A 181 -3.64 13.07 -8.22
CA ALA A 181 -4.55 12.68 -9.29
C ALA A 181 -3.99 11.56 -10.17
N LEU A 182 -2.79 11.71 -10.71
CA LEU A 182 -2.18 10.72 -11.60
C LEU A 182 -1.78 9.43 -10.87
N PRO A 183 -1.11 9.45 -9.71
CA PRO A 183 -0.81 8.24 -8.94
C PRO A 183 -2.07 7.47 -8.54
N VAL A 184 -3.09 8.17 -8.05
CA VAL A 184 -4.38 7.57 -7.66
C VAL A 184 -5.10 6.98 -8.87
N ALA A 185 -5.17 7.70 -10.01
CA ALA A 185 -5.77 7.19 -11.23
C ALA A 185 -5.07 5.91 -11.71
N THR A 186 -3.74 5.88 -11.66
CA THR A 186 -2.94 4.71 -12.04
C THR A 186 -3.29 3.48 -11.19
N LEU A 187 -3.20 3.61 -9.87
CA LEU A 187 -3.47 2.50 -8.94
C LEU A 187 -4.94 2.09 -8.93
N ALA A 188 -5.86 3.07 -9.01
CA ALA A 188 -7.28 2.81 -9.03
C ALA A 188 -7.74 2.07 -10.29
N THR A 189 -7.22 2.42 -11.47
CA THR A 189 -7.63 1.81 -12.75
C THR A 189 -7.38 0.31 -12.77
N VAL A 190 -6.25 -0.15 -12.25
CA VAL A 190 -5.91 -1.58 -12.18
C VAL A 190 -6.93 -2.35 -11.35
N ASN A 191 -7.37 -1.79 -10.23
CA ASN A 191 -8.27 -2.45 -9.28
C ASN A 191 -9.77 -2.22 -9.61
N LEU A 192 -10.13 -1.08 -10.21
CA LEU A 192 -11.50 -0.69 -10.53
C LEU A 192 -12.25 -1.77 -11.32
N ALA A 193 -11.57 -2.39 -12.27
CA ALA A 193 -12.10 -3.45 -13.10
C ALA A 193 -12.53 -4.69 -12.30
N ALA A 194 -11.72 -5.08 -11.30
CA ALA A 194 -12.05 -6.18 -10.40
C ALA A 194 -13.31 -5.86 -9.59
N TYR A 195 -13.39 -4.66 -8.98
CA TYR A 195 -14.57 -4.22 -8.24
C TYR A 195 -15.82 -4.17 -9.11
N ALA A 196 -15.72 -3.66 -10.34
CA ALA A 196 -16.85 -3.60 -11.26
C ALA A 196 -17.39 -5.00 -11.59
N ARG A 197 -16.53 -5.97 -11.86
CA ARG A 197 -16.94 -7.36 -12.14
C ARG A 197 -17.55 -8.04 -10.92
N HIS A 198 -16.94 -7.91 -9.75
CA HIS A 198 -17.47 -8.49 -8.52
C HIS A 198 -18.81 -7.89 -8.15
N ALA A 199 -18.96 -6.56 -8.20
CA ALA A 199 -20.21 -5.88 -7.93
C ALA A 199 -21.31 -6.24 -8.94
N MET A 200 -20.96 -6.36 -10.23
CA MET A 200 -21.90 -6.79 -11.27
C MET A 200 -22.41 -8.21 -11.02
N ALA A 201 -21.52 -9.15 -10.74
CA ALA A 201 -21.88 -10.54 -10.47
C ALA A 201 -22.76 -10.67 -9.21
N ALA A 202 -22.35 -10.05 -8.10
CA ALA A 202 -23.08 -10.06 -6.84
C ALA A 202 -24.47 -9.41 -7.00
N THR A 203 -24.54 -8.24 -7.66
CA THR A 203 -25.84 -7.57 -7.89
C THR A 203 -26.76 -8.38 -8.78
N ARG A 204 -26.26 -9.02 -9.84
CA ARG A 204 -27.06 -9.91 -10.70
C ARG A 204 -27.63 -11.10 -9.93
N SER A 205 -26.87 -11.69 -9.04
CA SER A 205 -27.35 -12.78 -8.19
C SER A 205 -28.49 -12.30 -7.29
N VAL A 206 -28.29 -11.20 -6.59
CA VAL A 206 -29.30 -10.63 -5.67
C VAL A 206 -30.57 -10.18 -6.40
N LEU A 207 -30.45 -9.63 -7.61
CA LEU A 207 -31.64 -9.20 -8.40
C LEU A 207 -32.58 -10.36 -8.82
N ARG A 208 -32.12 -11.62 -8.70
CA ARG A 208 -32.94 -12.83 -8.95
C ARG A 208 -33.66 -13.33 -7.72
N GLU A 209 -33.37 -12.79 -6.54
CA GLU A 209 -33.98 -13.25 -5.28
C GLU A 209 -35.48 -12.96 -5.18
N PRO A 210 -36.25 -13.84 -4.50
CA PRO A 210 -37.73 -13.69 -4.40
C PRO A 210 -38.17 -12.36 -3.79
N TYR A 211 -37.46 -11.83 -2.81
CA TYR A 211 -37.82 -10.56 -2.16
C TYR A 211 -37.66 -9.35 -3.09
N ILE A 212 -36.77 -9.41 -4.08
CA ILE A 212 -36.62 -8.39 -5.12
C ILE A 212 -37.86 -8.42 -6.05
N ARG A 213 -38.36 -9.62 -6.39
CA ARG A 213 -39.58 -9.75 -7.15
C ARG A 213 -40.78 -9.14 -6.38
N THR A 214 -40.88 -9.39 -5.08
CA THR A 214 -41.87 -8.79 -4.21
C THR A 214 -41.79 -7.26 -4.19
N ALA A 215 -40.58 -6.70 -4.13
CA ALA A 215 -40.35 -5.25 -4.18
C ALA A 215 -40.87 -4.64 -5.50
N ARG A 216 -40.64 -5.31 -6.63
CA ARG A 216 -41.17 -4.90 -7.96
C ARG A 216 -42.70 -5.01 -8.03
N MET A 217 -43.28 -6.08 -7.49
CA MET A 217 -44.75 -6.24 -7.45
C MET A 217 -45.44 -5.16 -6.60
N LYS A 218 -44.73 -4.59 -5.60
CA LYS A 218 -45.25 -3.44 -4.83
C LYS A 218 -45.13 -2.10 -5.59
N GLY A 219 -44.74 -2.11 -6.85
CA GLY A 219 -44.64 -0.91 -7.69
C GLY A 219 -43.46 0.00 -7.41
N LEU A 220 -42.43 -0.48 -6.70
CA LEU A 220 -41.23 0.33 -6.44
C LEU A 220 -40.48 0.62 -7.74
N PRO A 221 -39.99 1.86 -7.94
CA PRO A 221 -39.18 2.19 -9.10
C PRO A 221 -37.86 1.42 -9.10
N GLU A 222 -37.39 1.00 -10.27
CA GLU A 222 -36.21 0.14 -10.42
C GLU A 222 -34.96 0.71 -9.72
N ARG A 223 -34.81 2.04 -9.68
CA ARG A 223 -33.73 2.70 -8.92
C ARG A 223 -33.79 2.37 -7.43
N ALA A 224 -34.98 2.36 -6.83
CA ALA A 224 -35.16 1.99 -5.42
C ALA A 224 -34.91 0.50 -5.20
N VAL A 225 -35.39 -0.35 -6.12
CA VAL A 225 -35.14 -1.80 -6.08
C VAL A 225 -33.62 -2.08 -6.08
N VAL A 226 -32.86 -1.44 -6.98
CA VAL A 226 -31.40 -1.65 -7.10
C VAL A 226 -30.67 -1.12 -5.87
N TRP A 227 -30.82 0.16 -5.55
CA TRP A 227 -29.96 0.80 -4.54
C TRP A 227 -30.40 0.56 -3.10
N ARG A 228 -31.70 0.37 -2.85
CA ARG A 228 -32.24 0.21 -1.49
C ARG A 228 -32.44 -1.25 -1.09
N HIS A 229 -32.72 -2.13 -2.05
CA HIS A 229 -33.03 -3.53 -1.78
C HIS A 229 -31.95 -4.50 -2.24
N ALA A 230 -31.35 -4.29 -3.43
CA ALA A 230 -30.35 -5.21 -3.96
C ALA A 230 -28.94 -4.86 -3.47
N PHE A 231 -28.52 -3.61 -3.58
CA PHE A 231 -27.14 -3.17 -3.30
C PHE A 231 -26.65 -3.50 -1.88
N PRO A 232 -27.42 -3.30 -0.79
CA PRO A 232 -26.93 -3.61 0.55
C PRO A 232 -26.47 -5.07 0.71
N ASN A 233 -27.19 -6.01 0.07
CA ASN A 233 -26.82 -7.42 0.08
C ASN A 233 -25.70 -7.75 -0.92
N ALA A 234 -25.67 -7.08 -2.06
CA ALA A 234 -24.62 -7.23 -3.07
C ALA A 234 -23.29 -6.58 -2.66
N ALA A 235 -23.30 -5.63 -1.72
CA ALA A 235 -22.10 -4.96 -1.22
C ALA A 235 -21.21 -5.88 -0.37
N VAL A 236 -21.77 -6.90 0.30
CA VAL A 236 -21.01 -7.77 1.21
C VAL A 236 -19.82 -8.45 0.49
N PRO A 237 -19.99 -9.13 -0.66
CA PRO A 237 -18.85 -9.69 -1.40
C PRO A 237 -17.84 -8.64 -1.86
N VAL A 238 -18.31 -7.43 -2.22
CA VAL A 238 -17.44 -6.33 -2.66
C VAL A 238 -16.58 -5.83 -1.51
N LEU A 239 -17.16 -5.66 -0.32
CA LEU A 239 -16.42 -5.28 0.88
C LEU A 239 -15.39 -6.33 1.28
N THR A 240 -15.70 -7.61 1.06
CA THR A 240 -14.74 -8.71 1.28
C THR A 240 -13.51 -8.56 0.37
N VAL A 241 -13.73 -8.28 -0.93
CA VAL A 241 -12.64 -8.03 -1.88
C VAL A 241 -11.84 -6.79 -1.49
N ALA A 242 -12.52 -5.69 -1.13
CA ALA A 242 -11.85 -4.46 -0.70
C ALA A 242 -10.97 -4.66 0.53
N ALA A 243 -11.42 -5.50 1.46
CA ALA A 243 -10.66 -5.85 2.65
C ALA A 243 -9.38 -6.64 2.30
N LEU A 244 -9.46 -7.60 1.37
CA LEU A 244 -8.30 -8.38 0.90
C LEU A 244 -7.31 -7.49 0.14
N ASP A 245 -7.81 -6.61 -0.72
CA ASP A 245 -6.96 -5.71 -1.52
C ASP A 245 -6.22 -4.68 -0.68
N ALA A 246 -6.79 -4.25 0.46
CA ALA A 246 -6.14 -3.29 1.36
C ALA A 246 -4.74 -3.75 1.81
N GLY A 247 -4.52 -5.05 2.01
CA GLY A 247 -3.21 -5.63 2.31
C GLY A 247 -2.27 -5.69 1.09
N ALA A 248 -2.83 -6.02 -0.09
CA ALA A 248 -2.03 -6.19 -1.31
C ALA A 248 -1.55 -4.86 -1.93
N LEU A 249 -2.29 -3.77 -1.72
CA LEU A 249 -1.99 -2.44 -2.27
C LEU A 249 -0.63 -1.88 -1.83
N VAL A 250 -0.16 -2.22 -0.64
CA VAL A 250 1.14 -1.74 -0.13
C VAL A 250 2.28 -2.15 -1.05
N SER A 251 2.23 -3.37 -1.62
CA SER A 251 3.25 -3.85 -2.57
C SER A 251 3.24 -3.11 -3.90
N GLY A 252 2.07 -2.64 -4.36
CA GLY A 252 1.92 -1.87 -5.60
C GLY A 252 2.34 -0.40 -5.48
N ALA A 253 2.36 0.14 -4.28
CA ALA A 253 2.69 1.54 -4.03
C ALA A 253 4.13 1.89 -4.42
N LEU A 254 5.09 0.98 -4.20
CA LEU A 254 6.52 1.21 -4.48
C LEU A 254 6.74 1.71 -5.92
N ILE A 255 6.18 1.02 -6.90
CA ILE A 255 6.35 1.35 -8.32
C ILE A 255 5.70 2.70 -8.64
N ALA A 256 4.47 2.92 -8.15
CA ALA A 256 3.76 4.17 -8.36
C ALA A 256 4.48 5.35 -7.69
N GLU A 257 4.92 5.21 -6.44
CA GLU A 257 5.67 6.24 -5.73
C GLU A 257 6.99 6.59 -6.41
N THR A 258 7.67 5.59 -6.99
CA THR A 258 8.92 5.81 -7.72
C THR A 258 8.67 6.54 -9.05
N ILE A 259 7.68 6.11 -9.84
CA ILE A 259 7.35 6.74 -11.12
C ILE A 259 6.94 8.20 -10.95
N PHE A 260 6.08 8.46 -9.96
CA PHE A 260 5.58 9.79 -9.67
C PHE A 260 6.47 10.58 -8.70
N ALA A 261 7.69 10.09 -8.40
CA ALA A 261 8.63 10.70 -7.44
C ALA A 261 7.97 11.13 -6.11
N ARG A 262 6.93 10.40 -5.68
CA ARG A 262 6.18 10.71 -4.47
C ARG A 262 6.94 10.23 -3.24
N PRO A 263 7.14 11.08 -2.21
CA PRO A 263 7.85 10.68 -0.99
C PRO A 263 6.98 9.77 -0.11
N GLY A 264 6.90 8.49 -0.49
CA GLY A 264 6.18 7.44 0.25
C GLY A 264 7.11 6.34 0.75
N MET A 265 6.53 5.34 1.45
CA MET A 265 7.29 4.23 2.06
C MET A 265 8.01 3.37 1.04
N GLY A 266 7.37 3.08 -0.11
CA GLY A 266 7.99 2.28 -1.15
C GLY A 266 9.20 2.99 -1.75
N LYS A 267 9.05 4.26 -2.12
CA LYS A 267 10.18 5.07 -2.59
C LYS A 267 11.27 5.20 -1.53
N LEU A 268 10.90 5.40 -0.27
CA LEU A 268 11.84 5.49 0.85
C LEU A 268 12.67 4.19 1.00
N ILE A 269 12.02 3.03 0.91
CA ILE A 269 12.72 1.73 0.94
C ILE A 269 13.70 1.63 -0.22
N TYR A 270 13.26 1.97 -1.43
CA TYR A 270 14.11 1.95 -2.62
C TYR A 270 15.33 2.87 -2.47
N ASP A 271 15.10 4.13 -2.10
CA ASP A 271 16.17 5.13 -1.93
C ASP A 271 17.16 4.71 -0.82
N ALA A 272 16.65 4.17 0.29
CA ALA A 272 17.49 3.71 1.41
C ALA A 272 18.36 2.49 1.03
N VAL A 273 17.80 1.54 0.27
CA VAL A 273 18.56 0.37 -0.24
C VAL A 273 19.63 0.82 -1.22
N MET A 274 19.26 1.65 -2.21
CA MET A 274 20.22 2.14 -3.22
C MET A 274 21.28 3.08 -2.63
N GLY A 275 20.93 3.83 -1.58
CA GLY A 275 21.83 4.70 -0.82
C GLY A 275 22.63 3.98 0.27
N ASN A 276 22.53 2.64 0.39
CA ASN A 276 23.16 1.84 1.45
C ASN A 276 22.85 2.33 2.88
N ASP A 277 21.66 2.91 3.10
CA ASP A 277 21.16 3.27 4.43
C ASP A 277 20.41 2.07 5.04
N TYR A 278 21.18 1.10 5.50
CA TYR A 278 20.64 -0.19 5.98
C TYR A 278 19.70 -0.04 7.16
N ASN A 279 19.97 0.88 8.09
CA ASN A 279 19.09 1.13 9.23
C ASN A 279 17.73 1.64 8.77
N LEU A 280 17.70 2.65 7.91
CA LEU A 280 16.47 3.21 7.38
C LEU A 280 15.71 2.20 6.52
N ALA A 281 16.41 1.44 5.65
CA ALA A 281 15.81 0.42 4.80
C ALA A 281 15.10 -0.66 5.62
N LEU A 282 15.77 -1.18 6.65
CA LEU A 282 15.23 -2.21 7.53
C LEU A 282 14.01 -1.69 8.32
N LEU A 283 14.10 -0.50 8.91
CA LEU A 283 13.00 0.12 9.63
C LEU A 283 11.79 0.39 8.72
N ALA A 284 12.04 0.93 7.52
CA ALA A 284 10.98 1.20 6.56
C ALA A 284 10.30 -0.08 6.08
N LEU A 285 11.06 -1.13 5.80
CA LEU A 285 10.53 -2.43 5.40
C LEU A 285 9.68 -3.08 6.52
N LEU A 286 10.17 -3.02 7.76
CA LEU A 286 9.42 -3.56 8.91
C LEU A 286 8.14 -2.77 9.18
N LEU A 287 8.20 -1.44 9.09
CA LEU A 287 7.04 -0.59 9.29
C LEU A 287 5.98 -0.84 8.19
N ALA A 288 6.40 -0.93 6.92
CA ALA A 288 5.52 -1.28 5.81
C ALA A 288 4.89 -2.67 6.00
N SER A 289 5.69 -3.67 6.42
CA SER A 289 5.21 -5.02 6.72
C SER A 289 4.21 -5.01 7.88
N ALA A 290 4.50 -4.30 8.97
CA ALA A 290 3.60 -4.19 10.11
C ALA A 290 2.26 -3.55 9.71
N VAL A 291 2.29 -2.47 8.93
CA VAL A 291 1.07 -1.80 8.44
C VAL A 291 0.26 -2.72 7.53
N THR A 292 0.91 -3.46 6.61
CA THR A 292 0.23 -4.44 5.75
C THR A 292 -0.46 -5.52 6.58
N MET A 293 0.22 -6.06 7.58
CA MET A 293 -0.34 -7.09 8.46
C MET A 293 -1.49 -6.54 9.32
N LEU A 294 -1.38 -5.31 9.82
CA LEU A 294 -2.46 -4.63 10.54
C LEU A 294 -3.67 -4.36 9.63
N ALA A 295 -3.45 -3.94 8.39
CA ALA A 295 -4.51 -3.77 7.40
C ALA A 295 -5.22 -5.11 7.12
N THR A 296 -4.48 -6.20 6.96
CA THR A 296 -5.03 -7.55 6.78
C THR A 296 -5.82 -7.99 8.01
N LEU A 297 -5.31 -7.76 9.22
CA LEU A 297 -6.04 -8.06 10.46
C LEU A 297 -7.35 -7.25 10.56
N ALA A 298 -7.30 -5.96 10.25
CA ALA A 298 -8.49 -5.10 10.23
C ALA A 298 -9.51 -5.60 9.19
N ALA A 299 -9.03 -6.06 8.04
CA ALA A 299 -9.85 -6.68 7.00
C ALA A 299 -10.53 -7.97 7.48
N ASP A 300 -9.78 -8.90 8.09
CA ASP A 300 -10.30 -10.14 8.66
C ASP A 300 -11.37 -9.88 9.74
N LEU A 301 -11.15 -8.88 10.60
CA LEU A 301 -12.12 -8.48 11.62
C LEU A 301 -13.36 -7.83 11.01
N GLY A 302 -13.16 -6.94 10.02
CA GLY A 302 -14.25 -6.29 9.29
C GLY A 302 -15.16 -7.28 8.60
N GLN A 303 -14.62 -8.29 7.92
CA GLN A 303 -15.39 -9.36 7.27
C GLN A 303 -16.27 -10.13 8.27
N ARG A 304 -15.72 -10.49 9.44
CA ARG A 304 -16.49 -11.19 10.48
C ARG A 304 -17.57 -10.34 11.14
N LEU A 305 -17.42 -9.01 11.13
CA LEU A 305 -18.47 -8.10 11.59
C LEU A 305 -19.61 -8.01 10.57
N ILE A 306 -19.28 -8.02 9.28
CA ILE A 306 -20.22 -7.86 8.16
C ILE A 306 -20.94 -9.19 7.87
N ASP A 307 -20.22 -10.33 7.89
CA ASP A 307 -20.80 -11.65 7.65
C ASP A 307 -20.86 -12.48 8.94
N PRO A 308 -22.07 -12.62 9.56
CA PRO A 308 -22.26 -13.43 10.77
C PRO A 308 -21.92 -14.91 10.58
N ARG A 309 -21.92 -15.42 9.35
CA ARG A 309 -21.63 -16.84 9.05
C ARG A 309 -20.17 -17.20 9.28
N LEU A 310 -19.27 -16.19 9.31
CA LEU A 310 -17.85 -16.35 9.59
C LEU A 310 -17.51 -16.29 11.10
N ARG A 311 -18.52 -16.21 11.96
CA ARG A 311 -18.35 -16.15 13.42
C ARG A 311 -18.28 -17.52 14.11
N SER A 312 -18.60 -18.60 13.38
CA SER A 312 -18.52 -19.98 13.88
C SER A 312 -17.10 -20.52 13.87
#